data_6116e78a54d7d936b48ac0f8a6f7a50b
#
_entry.id   6116e78a54d7d936b48ac0f8a6f7a50b
#
_cell.length_a   1.000
_cell.length_b   1.000
_cell.length_c   1.000
_cell.angle_alpha   90.00
_cell.angle_beta   90.00
_cell.angle_gamma   90.00
#
_symmetry.space_group_name_H-M   'P 1'
#
loop_
_entity.id
_entity.type
_entity.pdbx_description
1 polymer ?
#
loop_
_entity_poly.entity_id
_entity_poly.type
_entity_poly.pdbx_seq_one_letter_code
_entity_poly.pdbx_strand_id
1 'polypeptide(L)'
;SEAIKSFSEAIERDPSFTMAYFNRAVERYKQLMYTQSQQANKDTYDLSGSGMNLNIGKSAQSQVNANTSVDPRSAMLKDNKRAYEHEQIMRDYDMVIKLNPGFVYAYFNRANLRCAQRDFRAAIVDYNEAIERDPEFAEAYYNRGLARLSQGDVNRGIADLSKAGELGIYNAYSIIKRMTSR
;
A
#
# COMPACT_ATOMS: atom_id res chain seq x y z
N SER A 1 0.06 -7.35 -18.38
CA SER A 1 -0.76 -8.57 -18.16
C SER A 1 -1.94 -8.56 -19.12
N GLU A 2 -2.31 -9.72 -19.60
CA GLU A 2 -3.47 -9.92 -20.49
C GLU A 2 -4.77 -9.46 -19.80
N ALA A 3 -4.88 -9.69 -18.50
CA ALA A 3 -6.03 -9.26 -17.71
C ALA A 3 -6.22 -7.73 -17.75
N ILE A 4 -5.16 -6.93 -17.62
CA ILE A 4 -5.24 -5.48 -17.71
C ILE A 4 -5.74 -5.03 -19.09
N LYS A 5 -5.29 -5.69 -20.14
CA LYS A 5 -5.74 -5.42 -21.51
C LYS A 5 -7.23 -5.73 -21.67
N SER A 6 -7.68 -6.90 -21.22
CA SER A 6 -9.10 -7.30 -21.27
C SER A 6 -10.01 -6.34 -20.51
N PHE A 7 -9.60 -5.87 -19.32
CA PHE A 7 -10.35 -4.84 -18.57
C PHE A 7 -10.36 -3.50 -19.30
N SER A 8 -9.26 -3.12 -19.98
CA SER A 8 -9.22 -1.87 -20.75
C SER A 8 -10.16 -1.95 -21.96
N GLU A 9 -10.20 -3.06 -22.67
CA GLU A 9 -11.15 -3.29 -23.77
C GLU A 9 -12.61 -3.28 -23.28
N ALA A 10 -12.87 -3.84 -22.08
CA ALA A 10 -14.19 -3.80 -21.48
C ALA A 10 -14.63 -2.36 -21.16
N ILE A 11 -13.72 -1.54 -20.64
CA ILE A 11 -13.98 -0.11 -20.34
C ILE A 11 -14.20 0.69 -21.62
N GLU A 12 -13.45 0.40 -22.70
CA GLU A 12 -13.67 1.06 -23.99
C GLU A 12 -15.08 0.76 -24.58
N ARG A 13 -15.58 -0.45 -24.35
CA ARG A 13 -16.94 -0.84 -24.79
C ARG A 13 -18.03 -0.28 -23.88
N ASP A 14 -17.79 -0.26 -22.58
CA ASP A 14 -18.70 0.28 -21.57
C ASP A 14 -17.94 1.11 -20.55
N PRO A 15 -17.83 2.45 -20.72
CA PRO A 15 -17.20 3.33 -19.77
C PRO A 15 -17.87 3.42 -18.38
N SER A 16 -19.06 2.84 -18.22
CA SER A 16 -19.77 2.77 -16.94
C SER A 16 -19.54 1.45 -16.18
N PHE A 17 -18.77 0.53 -16.74
CA PHE A 17 -18.51 -0.78 -16.15
C PHE A 17 -17.59 -0.70 -14.93
N THR A 18 -18.16 -0.35 -13.78
CA THR A 18 -17.45 -0.13 -12.51
C THR A 18 -16.49 -1.26 -12.14
N MET A 19 -16.92 -2.53 -12.31
CA MET A 19 -16.08 -3.68 -11.94
C MET A 19 -14.85 -3.83 -12.82
N ALA A 20 -14.88 -3.38 -14.06
CA ALA A 20 -13.71 -3.42 -14.93
C ALA A 20 -12.60 -2.46 -14.45
N TYR A 21 -12.98 -1.25 -14.01
CA TYR A 21 -12.03 -0.32 -13.37
C TYR A 21 -11.46 -0.91 -12.08
N PHE A 22 -12.32 -1.43 -11.20
CA PHE A 22 -11.88 -2.01 -9.94
C PHE A 22 -10.89 -3.15 -10.15
N ASN A 23 -11.23 -4.12 -10.98
CA ASN A 23 -10.38 -5.28 -11.24
C ASN A 23 -9.08 -4.88 -11.96
N ARG A 24 -9.12 -3.88 -12.86
CA ARG A 24 -7.92 -3.34 -13.50
C ARG A 24 -6.99 -2.69 -12.49
N ALA A 25 -7.52 -1.91 -11.56
CA ALA A 25 -6.74 -1.32 -10.47
C ALA A 25 -6.08 -2.39 -9.59
N VAL A 26 -6.84 -3.40 -9.18
CA VAL A 26 -6.34 -4.53 -8.38
C VAL A 26 -5.22 -5.27 -9.09
N GLU A 27 -5.39 -5.55 -10.38
CA GLU A 27 -4.39 -6.28 -11.17
C GLU A 27 -3.12 -5.44 -11.40
N ARG A 28 -3.26 -4.14 -11.66
CA ARG A 28 -2.11 -3.21 -11.72
C ARG A 28 -1.36 -3.15 -10.40
N TYR A 29 -2.08 -3.10 -9.27
CA TYR A 29 -1.47 -3.09 -7.95
C TYR A 29 -0.68 -4.37 -7.66
N LYS A 30 -1.23 -5.54 -8.00
CA LYS A 30 -0.52 -6.82 -7.88
C LYS A 30 0.77 -6.83 -8.71
N GLN A 31 0.72 -6.34 -9.95
CA GLN A 31 1.92 -6.25 -10.79
C GLN A 31 2.97 -5.30 -10.20
N LEU A 32 2.54 -4.14 -9.69
CA LEU A 32 3.41 -3.19 -9.04
C LEU A 32 4.13 -3.84 -7.84
N MET A 33 3.40 -4.50 -6.96
CA MET A 33 3.95 -5.18 -5.78
C MET A 33 4.89 -6.33 -6.18
N TYR A 34 4.53 -7.12 -7.18
CA TYR A 34 5.39 -8.19 -7.71
C TYR A 34 6.72 -7.63 -8.25
N THR A 35 6.66 -6.57 -9.05
CA THR A 35 7.86 -5.93 -9.60
C THR A 35 8.76 -5.38 -8.49
N GLN A 36 8.20 -4.79 -7.44
CA GLN A 36 8.95 -4.29 -6.30
C GLN A 36 9.61 -5.42 -5.51
N SER A 37 8.93 -6.54 -5.29
CA SER A 37 9.49 -7.69 -4.59
C SER A 37 10.64 -8.35 -5.36
N GLN A 38 10.53 -8.44 -6.68
CA GLN A 38 11.59 -8.96 -7.53
C GLN A 38 12.82 -8.04 -7.54
N GLN A 39 12.61 -6.72 -7.55
CA GLN A 39 13.71 -5.77 -7.48
C GLN A 39 14.42 -5.84 -6.12
N ALA A 40 13.68 -5.89 -5.01
CA ALA A 40 14.26 -6.03 -3.68
C ALA A 40 15.09 -7.32 -3.54
N ASN A 41 14.61 -8.43 -4.10
CA ASN A 41 15.35 -9.69 -4.12
C ASN A 41 16.63 -9.57 -4.96
N LYS A 42 16.55 -8.95 -6.15
CA LYS A 42 17.72 -8.74 -7.02
C LYS A 42 18.78 -7.89 -6.34
N ASP A 43 18.38 -6.77 -5.73
CA ASP A 43 19.29 -5.88 -5.02
C ASP A 43 19.97 -6.60 -3.83
N THR A 44 19.28 -7.54 -3.17
CA THR A 44 19.82 -8.38 -2.10
C THR A 44 20.85 -9.38 -2.64
N TYR A 45 20.61 -10.01 -3.80
CA TYR A 45 21.56 -10.93 -4.43
C TYR A 45 22.80 -10.20 -4.95
N ASP A 46 22.66 -9.04 -5.53
CA ASP A 46 23.80 -8.23 -6.01
C ASP A 46 24.72 -7.81 -4.85
N LEU A 47 24.16 -7.53 -3.66
CA LEU A 47 24.93 -7.26 -2.46
C LEU A 47 25.62 -8.50 -1.89
N SER A 48 25.03 -9.68 -2.01
CA SER A 48 25.65 -10.95 -1.55
C SER A 48 26.77 -11.43 -2.46
N GLY A 49 26.71 -11.13 -3.75
CA GLY A 49 27.76 -11.45 -4.74
C GLY A 49 29.04 -10.66 -4.56
N SER A 50 29.02 -9.53 -3.87
CA SER A 50 30.20 -8.70 -3.58
C SER A 50 30.98 -9.07 -2.30
N GLY A 51 30.67 -10.22 -1.69
CA GLY A 51 31.45 -10.75 -0.54
C GLY A 51 31.22 -10.03 0.79
N MET A 52 30.20 -9.20 0.90
CA MET A 52 29.83 -8.58 2.18
C MET A 52 28.89 -9.49 2.98
N ASN A 53 29.44 -10.13 3.99
CA ASN A 53 28.71 -10.89 4.99
C ASN A 53 27.94 -9.91 5.90
N LEU A 54 26.69 -9.61 5.57
CA LEU A 54 25.81 -8.78 6.40
C LEU A 54 25.29 -9.59 7.57
N ASN A 55 25.97 -9.51 8.70
CA ASN A 55 25.50 -9.97 10.00
C ASN A 55 24.29 -9.11 10.43
N ILE A 56 23.06 -9.60 10.16
CA ILE A 56 21.81 -8.93 10.50
C ILE A 56 21.58 -9.04 12.01
N GLY A 57 22.15 -8.13 12.76
CA GLY A 57 21.94 -8.05 14.20
C GLY A 57 22.89 -7.10 14.89
N LYS A 58 22.78 -5.81 14.60
CA LYS A 58 23.07 -4.68 15.54
C LYS A 58 23.00 -3.35 14.78
N SER A 59 22.10 -2.48 15.26
CA SER A 59 22.06 -1.02 15.10
C SER A 59 22.55 -0.46 13.75
N ALA A 60 21.58 0.03 12.96
CA ALA A 60 21.80 0.83 11.79
C ALA A 60 22.51 2.15 12.10
N GLN A 61 23.82 2.09 12.13
CA GLN A 61 24.72 3.24 12.02
C GLN A 61 26.02 2.72 11.42
N SER A 62 25.97 2.43 10.11
CA SER A 62 27.17 2.10 9.35
C SER A 62 27.10 2.81 8.02
N GLN A 63 28.06 3.66 7.84
CA GLN A 63 28.43 4.35 6.62
C GLN A 63 28.35 3.38 5.43
N VAL A 64 27.38 3.61 4.56
CA VAL A 64 27.32 2.98 3.25
C VAL A 64 28.48 3.53 2.45
N ASN A 65 29.55 2.75 2.30
CA ASN A 65 30.59 3.03 1.31
C ASN A 65 29.95 2.96 -0.07
N ALA A 66 29.64 4.13 -0.60
CA ALA A 66 29.10 4.35 -1.93
C ALA A 66 30.14 3.96 -2.97
N ASN A 67 30.05 2.73 -3.49
CA ASN A 67 30.69 2.38 -4.76
C ASN A 67 29.87 1.40 -5.61
N THR A 68 28.55 1.36 -5.41
CA THR A 68 27.63 0.94 -6.44
C THR A 68 27.08 2.22 -7.06
N SER A 69 27.71 2.68 -8.13
CA SER A 69 27.19 3.79 -8.93
C SER A 69 25.92 3.35 -9.64
N VAL A 70 24.81 3.37 -8.89
CA VAL A 70 23.49 3.34 -9.52
C VAL A 70 23.41 4.63 -10.33
N ASP A 71 23.43 4.51 -11.66
CA ASP A 71 23.28 5.67 -12.55
C ASP A 71 22.06 6.48 -12.10
N PRO A 72 22.24 7.76 -11.70
CA PRO A 72 21.14 8.59 -11.21
C PRO A 72 19.98 8.68 -12.19
N ARG A 73 20.24 8.57 -13.50
CA ARG A 73 19.21 8.54 -14.55
C ARG A 73 18.36 7.27 -14.47
N SER A 74 18.96 6.12 -14.20
CA SER A 74 18.23 4.84 -14.09
C SER A 74 17.34 4.82 -12.84
N ALA A 75 17.80 5.41 -11.73
CA ALA A 75 17.02 5.57 -10.51
C ALA A 75 15.81 6.49 -10.77
N MET A 76 16.03 7.65 -11.39
CA MET A 76 14.97 8.62 -11.73
C MET A 76 13.93 8.02 -12.68
N LEU A 77 14.35 7.22 -13.67
CA LEU A 77 13.43 6.54 -14.59
C LEU A 77 12.55 5.50 -13.87
N LYS A 78 13.13 4.75 -12.93
CA LYS A 78 12.38 3.78 -12.10
C LYS A 78 11.35 4.49 -11.21
N ASP A 79 11.72 5.59 -10.59
CA ASP A 79 10.82 6.37 -9.74
C ASP A 79 9.68 7.01 -10.54
N ASN A 80 9.96 7.55 -11.72
CA ASN A 80 8.96 8.10 -12.63
C ASN A 80 7.98 7.02 -13.12
N LYS A 81 8.49 5.83 -13.45
CA LYS A 81 7.64 4.69 -13.84
C LYS A 81 6.72 4.26 -12.70
N ARG A 82 7.26 4.16 -11.48
CA ARG A 82 6.47 3.81 -10.29
C ARG A 82 5.39 4.85 -10.01
N ALA A 83 5.73 6.14 -10.06
CA ALA A 83 4.77 7.21 -9.88
C ALA A 83 3.64 7.15 -10.91
N TYR A 84 3.96 6.90 -12.17
CA TYR A 84 2.97 6.72 -13.24
C TYR A 84 2.06 5.50 -12.98
N GLU A 85 2.62 4.35 -12.58
CA GLU A 85 1.83 3.16 -12.26
C GLU A 85 0.88 3.42 -11.10
N HIS A 86 1.34 4.08 -10.02
CA HIS A 86 0.48 4.49 -8.91
C HIS A 86 -0.65 5.41 -9.36
N GLU A 87 -0.36 6.40 -10.20
CA GLU A 87 -1.37 7.33 -10.73
C GLU A 87 -2.44 6.60 -11.53
N GLN A 88 -2.06 5.62 -12.35
CA GLN A 88 -3.03 4.83 -13.13
C GLN A 88 -3.96 4.00 -12.22
N ILE A 89 -3.43 3.45 -11.13
CA ILE A 89 -4.23 2.71 -10.14
C ILE A 89 -5.19 3.66 -9.40
N MET A 90 -4.70 4.84 -8.99
CA MET A 90 -5.51 5.86 -8.33
C MET A 90 -6.68 6.29 -9.20
N ARG A 91 -6.43 6.58 -10.48
CA ARG A 91 -7.46 6.97 -11.46
C ARG A 91 -8.55 5.91 -11.60
N ASP A 92 -8.18 4.64 -11.62
CA ASP A 92 -9.14 3.55 -11.70
C ASP A 92 -10.03 3.51 -10.44
N TYR A 93 -9.46 3.63 -9.22
CA TYR A 93 -10.26 3.71 -7.99
C TYR A 93 -11.14 4.96 -7.93
N ASP A 94 -10.65 6.11 -8.40
CA ASP A 94 -11.43 7.35 -8.50
C ASP A 94 -12.65 7.16 -9.42
N MET A 95 -12.48 6.46 -10.53
CA MET A 95 -13.58 6.11 -11.43
C MET A 95 -14.58 5.16 -10.78
N VAL A 96 -14.12 4.15 -10.04
CA VAL A 96 -15.02 3.26 -9.27
C VAL A 96 -15.87 4.08 -8.30
N ILE A 97 -15.25 4.97 -7.51
CA ILE A 97 -15.92 5.80 -6.53
C ILE A 97 -16.92 6.77 -7.19
N LYS A 98 -16.54 7.32 -8.34
CA LYS A 98 -17.43 8.22 -9.12
C LYS A 98 -18.65 7.48 -9.65
N LEU A 99 -18.48 6.27 -10.16
CA LEU A 99 -19.56 5.45 -10.74
C LEU A 99 -20.42 4.78 -9.66
N ASN A 100 -19.81 4.38 -8.56
CA ASN A 100 -20.48 3.76 -7.41
C ASN A 100 -19.90 4.27 -6.08
N PRO A 101 -20.42 5.38 -5.55
CA PRO A 101 -19.96 5.95 -4.27
C PRO A 101 -20.13 5.02 -3.05
N GLY A 102 -20.93 3.97 -3.17
CA GLY A 102 -21.14 2.96 -2.12
C GLY A 102 -20.11 1.82 -2.15
N PHE A 103 -19.16 1.80 -3.09
CA PHE A 103 -18.25 0.70 -3.26
C PHE A 103 -17.09 0.74 -2.23
N VAL A 104 -17.32 0.13 -1.08
CA VAL A 104 -16.43 0.16 0.10
C VAL A 104 -14.98 -0.18 -0.22
N TYR A 105 -14.77 -1.25 -0.99
CA TYR A 105 -13.42 -1.72 -1.32
C TYR A 105 -12.60 -0.76 -2.17
N ALA A 106 -13.23 0.15 -2.91
CA ALA A 106 -12.49 1.16 -3.68
C ALA A 106 -11.82 2.17 -2.74
N TYR A 107 -12.52 2.64 -1.72
CA TYR A 107 -11.96 3.51 -0.68
C TYR A 107 -10.84 2.79 0.08
N PHE A 108 -11.09 1.58 0.54
CA PHE A 108 -10.13 0.78 1.29
C PHE A 108 -8.83 0.55 0.49
N ASN A 109 -8.93 0.12 -0.77
CA ASN A 109 -7.78 -0.14 -1.60
C ASN A 109 -7.03 1.14 -2.00
N ARG A 110 -7.75 2.24 -2.23
CA ARG A 110 -7.15 3.55 -2.47
C ARG A 110 -6.38 4.05 -1.24
N ALA A 111 -6.93 3.84 -0.04
CA ALA A 111 -6.26 4.13 1.21
C ALA A 111 -4.96 3.31 1.37
N ASN A 112 -4.99 2.02 1.06
CA ASN A 112 -3.81 1.17 1.11
C ASN A 112 -2.70 1.68 0.17
N LEU A 113 -3.08 2.10 -1.05
CA LEU A 113 -2.14 2.68 -2.01
C LEU A 113 -1.53 4.00 -1.50
N ARG A 114 -2.34 4.87 -0.87
CA ARG A 114 -1.89 6.11 -0.23
C ARG A 114 -0.93 5.84 0.95
N CYS A 115 -1.21 4.81 1.76
CA CYS A 115 -0.30 4.36 2.81
C CYS A 115 1.05 3.92 2.24
N ALA A 116 1.07 3.19 1.12
CA ALA A 116 2.30 2.79 0.45
C ALA A 116 3.12 4.00 -0.05
N GLN A 117 2.45 5.11 -0.38
CA GLN A 117 3.07 6.39 -0.73
C GLN A 117 3.41 7.26 0.49
N ARG A 118 3.16 6.77 1.71
CA ARG A 118 3.30 7.47 2.99
C ARG A 118 2.37 8.70 3.15
N ASP A 119 1.34 8.81 2.32
CA ASP A 119 0.28 9.81 2.49
C ASP A 119 -0.78 9.27 3.46
N PHE A 120 -0.36 9.16 4.72
CA PHE A 120 -1.22 8.63 5.79
C PHE A 120 -2.44 9.50 6.04
N ARG A 121 -2.33 10.83 5.80
CA ARG A 121 -3.46 11.76 6.01
C ARG A 121 -4.60 11.47 5.04
N ALA A 122 -4.30 11.38 3.76
CA ALA A 122 -5.31 11.06 2.76
C ALA A 122 -5.80 9.61 2.88
N ALA A 123 -4.92 8.67 3.29
CA ALA A 123 -5.32 7.30 3.55
C ALA A 123 -6.36 7.20 4.69
N ILE A 124 -6.17 7.93 5.80
CA ILE A 124 -7.12 7.96 6.92
C ILE A 124 -8.49 8.47 6.47
N VAL A 125 -8.55 9.46 5.58
CA VAL A 125 -9.82 9.95 5.02
C VAL A 125 -10.54 8.82 4.28
N ASP A 126 -9.84 8.10 3.41
CA ASP A 126 -10.44 6.98 2.66
C ASP A 126 -10.86 5.81 3.57
N TYR A 127 -10.08 5.49 4.60
CA TYR A 127 -10.51 4.49 5.58
C TYR A 127 -11.75 4.93 6.36
N ASN A 128 -11.90 6.23 6.67
CA ASN A 128 -13.12 6.75 7.27
C ASN A 128 -14.33 6.50 6.37
N GLU A 129 -14.19 6.80 5.06
CA GLU A 129 -15.24 6.56 4.08
C GLU A 129 -15.61 5.06 3.96
N ALA A 130 -14.61 4.18 4.03
CA ALA A 130 -14.85 2.73 4.02
C ALA A 130 -15.60 2.28 5.28
N ILE A 131 -15.18 2.73 6.46
CA ILE A 131 -15.79 2.38 7.75
C ILE A 131 -17.21 2.96 7.91
N GLU A 132 -17.45 4.16 7.40
CA GLU A 132 -18.78 4.77 7.42
C GLU A 132 -19.81 3.93 6.64
N ARG A 133 -19.37 3.31 5.55
CA ARG A 133 -20.20 2.44 4.71
C ARG A 133 -20.30 1.02 5.22
N ASP A 134 -19.26 0.53 5.86
CA ASP A 134 -19.19 -0.80 6.49
C ASP A 134 -18.55 -0.69 7.87
N PRO A 135 -19.35 -0.49 8.93
CA PRO A 135 -18.87 -0.36 10.31
C PRO A 135 -18.26 -1.65 10.90
N GLU A 136 -18.38 -2.79 10.21
CA GLU A 136 -17.79 -4.07 10.62
C GLU A 136 -16.53 -4.43 9.83
N PHE A 137 -16.05 -3.52 8.96
CA PHE A 137 -14.86 -3.75 8.15
C PHE A 137 -13.57 -3.72 9.00
N ALA A 138 -13.25 -4.85 9.61
CA ALA A 138 -12.15 -5.01 10.54
C ALA A 138 -10.79 -4.55 9.98
N GLU A 139 -10.49 -4.89 8.71
CA GLU A 139 -9.24 -4.53 8.05
C GLU A 139 -9.10 -3.01 7.86
N ALA A 140 -10.21 -2.30 7.67
CA ALA A 140 -10.17 -0.85 7.54
C ALA A 140 -9.81 -0.18 8.88
N TYR A 141 -10.36 -0.66 10.01
CA TYR A 141 -9.93 -0.21 11.34
C TYR A 141 -8.47 -0.53 11.58
N TYR A 142 -8.03 -1.75 11.28
CA TYR A 142 -6.66 -2.17 11.49
C TYR A 142 -5.68 -1.27 10.74
N ASN A 143 -5.90 -1.06 9.43
CA ASN A 143 -5.01 -0.27 8.60
C ASN A 143 -5.08 1.23 8.94
N ARG A 144 -6.26 1.75 9.30
CA ARG A 144 -6.40 3.13 9.80
C ARG A 144 -5.64 3.32 11.12
N GLY A 145 -5.71 2.34 12.02
CA GLY A 145 -4.95 2.32 13.24
C GLY A 145 -3.44 2.42 13.00
N LEU A 146 -2.91 1.60 12.08
CA LEU A 146 -1.49 1.66 11.69
C LEU A 146 -1.12 3.00 11.05
N ALA A 147 -1.98 3.55 10.19
CA ALA A 147 -1.76 4.87 9.58
C ALA A 147 -1.72 5.99 10.62
N ARG A 148 -2.61 5.96 11.63
CA ARG A 148 -2.62 6.90 12.75
C ARG A 148 -1.37 6.79 13.62
N LEU A 149 -0.94 5.56 13.94
CA LEU A 149 0.33 5.35 14.65
C LEU A 149 1.52 5.91 13.88
N SER A 150 1.53 5.74 12.55
CA SER A 150 2.58 6.28 11.68
C SER A 150 2.61 7.82 11.65
N GLN A 151 1.50 8.47 11.98
CA GLN A 151 1.39 9.93 12.15
C GLN A 151 1.68 10.40 13.59
N GLY A 152 1.93 9.49 14.52
CA GLY A 152 2.13 9.81 15.94
C GLY A 152 0.83 9.95 16.74
N ASP A 153 -0.33 9.68 16.13
CA ASP A 153 -1.62 9.70 16.83
C ASP A 153 -1.87 8.36 17.53
N VAL A 154 -1.14 8.16 18.62
CA VAL A 154 -1.11 6.89 19.34
C VAL A 154 -2.47 6.53 19.92
N ASN A 155 -3.19 7.48 20.52
CA ASN A 155 -4.45 7.21 21.21
C ASN A 155 -5.52 6.72 20.25
N ARG A 156 -5.74 7.44 19.12
CA ARG A 156 -6.71 7.02 18.11
C ARG A 156 -6.25 5.78 17.35
N GLY A 157 -4.94 5.60 17.17
CA GLY A 157 -4.37 4.39 16.59
C GLY A 157 -4.68 3.14 17.42
N ILE A 158 -4.47 3.20 18.74
CA ILE A 158 -4.80 2.11 19.66
C ILE A 158 -6.31 1.82 19.68
N ALA A 159 -7.16 2.85 19.69
CA ALA A 159 -8.60 2.67 19.66
C ALA A 159 -9.06 1.91 18.39
N ASP A 160 -8.53 2.26 17.22
CA ASP A 160 -8.81 1.55 15.98
C ASP A 160 -8.31 0.09 16.02
N LEU A 161 -7.10 -0.15 16.51
CA LEU A 161 -6.57 -1.51 16.65
C LEU A 161 -7.40 -2.35 17.63
N SER A 162 -7.90 -1.75 18.74
CA SER A 162 -8.81 -2.44 19.65
C SER A 162 -10.08 -2.85 18.94
N LYS A 163 -10.68 -1.93 18.16
CA LYS A 163 -11.89 -2.23 17.38
C LYS A 163 -11.64 -3.34 16.33
N ALA A 164 -10.50 -3.30 15.63
CA ALA A 164 -10.12 -4.35 14.71
C ALA A 164 -9.97 -5.72 15.42
N GLY A 165 -9.41 -5.73 16.63
CA GLY A 165 -9.29 -6.93 17.45
C GLY A 165 -10.66 -7.50 17.87
N GLU A 166 -11.60 -6.64 18.28
CA GLU A 166 -13.00 -7.01 18.59
C GLU A 166 -13.70 -7.63 17.38
N LEU A 167 -13.40 -7.12 16.18
CA LEU A 167 -13.94 -7.61 14.90
C LEU A 167 -13.17 -8.82 14.33
N GLY A 168 -12.21 -9.40 15.07
CA GLY A 168 -11.56 -10.66 14.74
C GLY A 168 -10.12 -10.57 14.28
N ILE A 169 -9.53 -9.38 14.13
CA ILE A 169 -8.10 -9.23 13.80
C ILE A 169 -7.25 -9.27 15.07
N TYR A 170 -7.08 -10.44 15.64
CA TYR A 170 -6.39 -10.63 16.93
C TYR A 170 -4.93 -10.17 16.96
N ASN A 171 -4.25 -10.12 15.81
CA ASN A 171 -2.89 -9.56 15.71
C ASN A 171 -2.80 -8.09 16.18
N ALA A 172 -3.90 -7.35 16.15
CA ALA A 172 -3.97 -5.98 16.63
C ALA A 172 -3.56 -5.86 18.11
N TYR A 173 -3.95 -6.81 18.96
CA TYR A 173 -3.60 -6.82 20.39
C TYR A 173 -2.10 -6.94 20.62
N SER A 174 -1.36 -7.66 19.77
CA SER A 174 0.10 -7.75 19.85
C SER A 174 0.78 -6.41 19.58
N ILE A 175 0.22 -5.61 18.67
CA ILE A 175 0.72 -4.26 18.38
C ILE A 175 0.44 -3.33 19.56
N ILE A 176 -0.80 -3.34 20.08
CA ILE A 176 -1.19 -2.56 21.25
C ILE A 176 -0.25 -2.85 22.42
N LYS A 177 -0.03 -4.13 22.74
CA LYS A 177 0.87 -4.54 23.83
C LYS A 177 2.27 -3.95 23.67
N ARG A 178 2.84 -3.98 22.46
CA ARG A 178 4.17 -3.39 22.19
C ARG A 178 4.20 -1.87 22.37
N MET A 179 3.08 -1.18 22.10
CA MET A 179 3.00 0.27 22.24
C MET A 179 2.80 0.72 23.70
N THR A 180 2.13 -0.09 24.51
CA THR A 180 1.82 0.21 25.92
C THR A 180 2.86 -0.30 26.92
N SER A 181 3.79 -1.18 26.49
CA SER A 181 4.85 -1.75 27.33
C SER A 181 6.15 -0.91 27.32
N ARG A 182 6.11 0.31 26.80
CA ARG A 182 7.20 1.29 26.82
C ARG A 182 6.88 2.40 27.83
#